data_26d872d23da6139cc630a50237d4c793
#
_entry.id   26d872d23da6139cc630a50237d4c793
#
_cell.length_a   1.000
_cell.length_b   1.000
_cell.length_c   1.000
_cell.angle_alpha   90.00
_cell.angle_beta   90.00
_cell.angle_gamma   90.00
#
_symmetry.space_group_name_H-M   'P 1'
#
loop_
_entity.id
_entity.type
_entity.pdbx_description
1 polymer ?
#
loop_
_entity_poly.entity_id
_entity_poly.type
_entity_poly.pdbx_seq_one_letter_code
_entity_poly.pdbx_strand_id
1 'polypeptide(L)'
;MAELRLEHIYKYYDQKEAAVDDFNLHIKDKEFIVFVGPSGCGKSTTLRMVAGLEDITKGDFYIGDTRVNDIAPKDRDIAMVFQNYALYPHMTVYDNIAFGLKLRKMPKPEIKKRVEEAAKMLGLTEYLHRKPKALSGGQRQRVALGRAIVRDAKVFLMDEPLSNLDAKLRVQMRAEIIKLHQRLQTTTIYVTHDQTEALTMATRIVVMKNGKIQQIGTPKDVYEHPENVFVGGFIGSPAMNFFKGKLTDGAIQIGSAALSVPEGKMKMLREKGYAGKDVIFGIRPEDIHDELIVVESYKNSSITAKINVAELLGSEIMVYSRIGDQDFIARIDARHDIHAGEELTVAFDMNKAHFFDSETEIRIRS
;
A
#
# COMPACT_ATOMS: atom_id res chain seq x y z
N MET A 1 12.38 -19.31 -13.55
CA MET A 1 11.65 -18.75 -12.43
C MET A 1 12.33 -17.45 -12.01
N ALA A 2 11.57 -16.41 -11.70
CA ALA A 2 12.14 -15.10 -11.38
C ALA A 2 11.90 -14.76 -9.89
N GLU A 3 12.48 -15.58 -9.02
CA GLU A 3 12.59 -15.29 -7.59
C GLU A 3 13.61 -14.16 -7.39
N LEU A 4 13.29 -13.22 -6.48
CA LEU A 4 14.17 -12.10 -6.16
C LEU A 4 14.53 -12.12 -4.69
N ARG A 5 15.82 -11.96 -4.37
CA ARG A 5 16.32 -11.88 -3.00
C ARG A 5 17.15 -10.62 -2.83
N LEU A 6 16.69 -9.75 -1.94
CA LEU A 6 17.38 -8.56 -1.49
C LEU A 6 17.87 -8.85 -0.07
N GLU A 7 19.18 -8.89 0.13
CA GLU A 7 19.82 -9.29 1.37
C GLU A 7 20.67 -8.14 1.90
N HIS A 8 20.26 -7.59 3.05
CA HIS A 8 20.94 -6.49 3.73
C HIS A 8 21.26 -5.30 2.82
N ILE A 9 20.24 -4.85 2.03
CA ILE A 9 20.42 -3.77 1.08
C ILE A 9 20.43 -2.42 1.79
N TYR A 10 21.48 -1.65 1.51
CA TYR A 10 21.65 -0.27 1.97
C TYR A 10 21.90 0.66 0.79
N LYS A 11 21.35 1.86 0.88
CA LYS A 11 21.66 2.98 -0.03
C LYS A 11 21.98 4.24 0.75
N TYR A 12 23.16 4.76 0.53
CA TYR A 12 23.61 6.05 1.03
C TYR A 12 23.90 6.97 -0.15
N TYR A 13 23.33 8.17 -0.16
CA TYR A 13 23.72 9.25 -1.09
C TYR A 13 24.83 10.11 -0.47
N ASP A 14 24.71 10.38 0.84
CA ASP A 14 25.70 11.01 1.67
C ASP A 14 26.06 10.09 2.84
N GLN A 15 27.17 10.37 3.53
CA GLN A 15 27.62 9.49 4.64
C GLN A 15 26.74 9.53 5.91
N LYS A 16 25.69 10.38 5.95
CA LYS A 16 24.96 10.66 7.20
C LYS A 16 23.64 9.89 7.36
N GLU A 17 22.86 9.74 6.30
CA GLU A 17 21.55 9.08 6.40
C GLU A 17 21.35 8.06 5.27
N ALA A 18 20.82 6.89 5.62
CA ALA A 18 20.50 5.86 4.66
C ALA A 18 19.13 6.16 4.00
N ALA A 19 19.12 6.30 2.68
CA ALA A 19 17.88 6.36 1.91
C ALA A 19 17.16 5.01 1.89
N VAL A 20 17.91 3.91 2.04
CA VAL A 20 17.42 2.56 2.27
C VAL A 20 18.34 1.92 3.31
N ASP A 21 17.76 1.37 4.37
CA ASP A 21 18.48 0.90 5.56
C ASP A 21 18.06 -0.53 5.91
N ASP A 22 18.99 -1.46 5.77
CA ASP A 22 18.85 -2.90 6.04
C ASP A 22 17.59 -3.53 5.41
N PHE A 23 17.40 -3.27 4.12
CA PHE A 23 16.23 -3.77 3.40
C PHE A 23 16.40 -5.25 3.04
N ASN A 24 15.63 -6.12 3.68
CA ASN A 24 15.63 -7.55 3.49
C ASN A 24 14.30 -8.03 2.94
N LEU A 25 14.28 -8.63 1.75
CA LEU A 25 13.07 -9.08 1.09
C LEU A 25 13.31 -10.27 0.17
N HIS A 26 12.50 -11.29 0.35
CA HIS A 26 12.40 -12.41 -0.58
C HIS A 26 11.06 -12.35 -1.32
N ILE A 27 11.10 -12.24 -2.65
CA ILE A 27 9.94 -12.20 -3.55
C ILE A 27 9.89 -13.51 -4.32
N LYS A 28 8.77 -14.21 -4.21
CA LYS A 28 8.56 -15.49 -4.89
C LYS A 28 8.28 -15.28 -6.38
N ASP A 29 8.53 -16.33 -7.17
CA ASP A 29 8.15 -16.33 -8.59
C ASP A 29 6.67 -16.03 -8.78
N LYS A 30 6.35 -15.16 -9.75
CA LYS A 30 4.98 -14.71 -10.09
C LYS A 30 4.26 -13.90 -8.98
N GLU A 31 4.93 -13.46 -7.97
CA GLU A 31 4.36 -12.63 -6.93
C GLU A 31 4.12 -11.19 -7.42
N PHE A 32 2.99 -10.59 -7.01
CA PHE A 32 2.72 -9.16 -7.18
C PHE A 32 2.95 -8.47 -5.85
N ILE A 33 4.12 -7.90 -5.67
CA ILE A 33 4.48 -7.22 -4.44
C ILE A 33 4.37 -5.71 -4.60
N VAL A 34 3.79 -5.03 -3.60
CA VAL A 34 3.62 -3.59 -3.61
C VAL A 34 4.43 -2.94 -2.49
N PHE A 35 5.30 -2.00 -2.85
CA PHE A 35 5.97 -1.12 -1.88
C PHE A 35 5.10 0.12 -1.67
N VAL A 36 4.70 0.38 -0.43
CA VAL A 36 3.86 1.50 -0.06
C VAL A 36 4.44 2.25 1.14
N GLY A 37 4.21 3.56 1.21
CA GLY A 37 4.69 4.42 2.29
C GLY A 37 4.70 5.88 1.87
N PRO A 38 4.98 6.80 2.79
CA PRO A 38 5.02 8.24 2.51
C PRO A 38 6.09 8.61 1.48
N SER A 39 5.99 9.81 0.93
CA SER A 39 7.00 10.34 0.00
C SER A 39 8.38 10.38 0.67
N GLY A 40 9.42 10.02 -0.07
CA GLY A 40 10.79 10.02 0.43
C GLY A 40 11.19 8.83 1.30
N CYS A 41 10.33 7.83 1.54
CA CYS A 41 10.67 6.68 2.40
C CYS A 41 11.55 5.60 1.74
N GLY A 42 12.08 5.81 0.52
CA GLY A 42 13.01 4.88 -0.13
C GLY A 42 12.42 3.94 -1.18
N LYS A 43 11.11 3.94 -1.45
CA LYS A 43 10.44 3.01 -2.41
C LYS A 43 11.03 3.06 -3.82
N SER A 44 11.01 4.23 -4.46
CA SER A 44 11.54 4.40 -5.82
C SER A 44 13.06 4.19 -5.88
N THR A 45 13.79 4.53 -4.81
CA THR A 45 15.22 4.23 -4.70
C THR A 45 15.44 2.73 -4.71
N THR A 46 14.69 1.96 -3.92
CA THR A 46 14.77 0.49 -3.90
C THR A 46 14.41 -0.09 -5.26
N LEU A 47 13.34 0.40 -5.89
CA LEU A 47 12.93 -0.05 -7.22
C LEU A 47 14.02 0.22 -8.27
N ARG A 48 14.68 1.39 -8.22
CA ARG A 48 15.77 1.75 -9.14
C ARG A 48 17.02 0.91 -8.90
N MET A 49 17.34 0.53 -7.66
CA MET A 49 18.41 -0.41 -7.36
C MET A 49 18.10 -1.79 -7.95
N VAL A 50 16.88 -2.28 -7.87
CA VAL A 50 16.44 -3.52 -8.52
C VAL A 50 16.60 -3.41 -10.03
N ALA A 51 16.22 -2.28 -10.63
CA ALA A 51 16.38 -2.03 -12.06
C ALA A 51 17.85 -1.88 -12.52
N GLY A 52 18.79 -1.67 -11.59
CA GLY A 52 20.18 -1.33 -11.89
C GLY A 52 20.38 0.11 -12.38
N LEU A 53 19.40 0.97 -12.14
CA LEU A 53 19.44 2.41 -12.43
C LEU A 53 20.05 3.22 -11.28
N GLU A 54 20.26 2.56 -10.16
CA GLU A 54 20.88 3.11 -8.95
C GLU A 54 21.78 2.01 -8.34
N ASP A 55 22.96 2.39 -7.88
CA ASP A 55 23.90 1.45 -7.29
C ASP A 55 23.49 1.08 -5.86
N ILE A 56 23.67 -0.18 -5.51
CA ILE A 56 23.56 -0.69 -4.14
C ILE A 56 24.85 -0.34 -3.40
N THR A 57 24.74 0.36 -2.25
CA THR A 57 25.93 0.73 -1.47
C THR A 57 26.48 -0.45 -0.68
N LYS A 58 25.59 -1.27 -0.07
CA LYS A 58 25.95 -2.52 0.64
C LYS A 58 24.83 -3.53 0.46
N GLY A 59 25.16 -4.81 0.65
CA GLY A 59 24.24 -5.92 0.52
C GLY A 59 24.24 -6.55 -0.86
N ASP A 60 23.46 -7.59 -1.03
CA ASP A 60 23.44 -8.40 -2.24
C ASP A 60 22.03 -8.54 -2.79
N PHE A 61 21.92 -8.40 -4.11
CA PHE A 61 20.67 -8.59 -4.84
C PHE A 61 20.80 -9.71 -5.86
N TYR A 62 19.85 -10.65 -5.81
CA TYR A 62 19.81 -11.82 -6.69
C TYR A 62 18.51 -11.87 -7.49
N ILE A 63 18.65 -12.29 -8.75
CA ILE A 63 17.55 -12.72 -9.63
C ILE A 63 17.75 -14.21 -9.91
N GLY A 64 16.89 -15.06 -9.34
CA GLY A 64 17.16 -16.49 -9.24
C GLY A 64 18.46 -16.74 -8.46
N ASP A 65 19.36 -17.52 -9.04
CA ASP A 65 20.65 -17.84 -8.43
C ASP A 65 21.78 -16.84 -8.80
N THR A 66 21.47 -15.83 -9.60
CA THR A 66 22.47 -14.88 -10.11
C THR A 66 22.51 -13.61 -9.28
N ARG A 67 23.67 -13.29 -8.68
CA ARG A 67 23.91 -11.97 -8.08
C ARG A 67 24.01 -10.92 -9.19
N VAL A 68 23.21 -9.85 -9.08
CA VAL A 68 23.04 -8.88 -10.18
C VAL A 68 23.49 -7.47 -9.83
N ASN A 69 24.16 -7.25 -8.69
CA ASN A 69 24.62 -5.91 -8.29
C ASN A 69 25.38 -5.19 -9.41
N ASP A 70 26.30 -5.89 -10.05
CA ASP A 70 27.23 -5.37 -11.05
C ASP A 70 26.74 -5.58 -12.51
N ILE A 71 25.53 -6.14 -12.69
CA ILE A 71 24.93 -6.38 -14.01
C ILE A 71 24.21 -5.10 -14.48
N ALA A 72 24.54 -4.67 -15.70
CA ALA A 72 23.93 -3.48 -16.30
C ALA A 72 22.41 -3.67 -16.46
N PRO A 73 21.60 -2.58 -16.38
CA PRO A 73 20.13 -2.64 -16.47
C PRO A 73 19.58 -3.40 -17.67
N LYS A 74 20.23 -3.27 -18.82
CA LYS A 74 19.82 -3.92 -20.08
C LYS A 74 19.93 -5.45 -20.04
N ASP A 75 20.79 -5.98 -19.17
CA ASP A 75 21.14 -7.41 -19.07
C ASP A 75 20.46 -8.10 -17.87
N ARG A 76 19.70 -7.37 -17.03
CA ARG A 76 18.96 -7.92 -15.87
C ARG A 76 17.66 -8.61 -16.22
N ASP A 77 17.24 -8.63 -17.48
CA ASP A 77 15.95 -9.18 -17.95
C ASP A 77 14.71 -8.61 -17.23
N ILE A 78 14.73 -7.30 -17.03
CA ILE A 78 13.71 -6.49 -16.35
C ILE A 78 13.01 -5.58 -17.35
N ALA A 79 11.69 -5.41 -17.20
CA ALA A 79 10.92 -4.36 -17.86
C ALA A 79 10.42 -3.33 -16.82
N MET A 80 10.51 -2.05 -17.13
CA MET A 80 10.13 -0.98 -16.19
C MET A 80 9.16 0.01 -16.83
N VAL A 81 8.11 0.36 -16.07
CA VAL A 81 7.18 1.45 -16.36
C VAL A 81 7.47 2.59 -15.39
N PHE A 82 7.78 3.78 -15.93
CA PHE A 82 8.11 4.97 -15.16
C PHE A 82 6.86 5.80 -14.85
N GLN A 83 6.91 6.58 -13.79
CA GLN A 83 5.85 7.48 -13.34
C GLN A 83 5.37 8.46 -14.42
N ASN A 84 6.28 8.97 -15.24
CA ASN A 84 5.99 9.89 -16.35
C ASN A 84 5.79 9.17 -17.70
N TYR A 85 5.60 7.84 -17.67
CA TYR A 85 5.46 6.94 -18.82
C TYR A 85 6.69 6.88 -19.73
N ALA A 86 7.54 7.89 -19.75
CA ALA A 86 8.77 8.02 -20.55
C ALA A 86 8.57 7.62 -22.04
N LEU A 87 7.45 8.07 -22.65
CA LEU A 87 7.17 7.80 -24.05
C LEU A 87 8.02 8.71 -24.96
N TYR A 88 8.44 8.17 -26.08
CA TYR A 88 9.14 8.95 -27.13
C TYR A 88 8.12 9.81 -27.89
N PRO A 89 8.11 11.15 -27.73
CA PRO A 89 7.03 12.01 -28.21
C PRO A 89 6.96 12.11 -29.75
N HIS A 90 8.07 11.88 -30.43
CA HIS A 90 8.18 11.91 -31.90
C HIS A 90 7.76 10.59 -32.56
N MET A 91 7.71 9.49 -31.82
CA MET A 91 7.33 8.16 -32.30
C MET A 91 5.83 7.93 -32.21
N THR A 92 5.31 7.07 -33.09
CA THR A 92 3.93 6.56 -33.00
C THR A 92 3.75 5.63 -31.81
N VAL A 93 2.51 5.25 -31.47
CA VAL A 93 2.23 4.21 -30.47
C VAL A 93 2.90 2.89 -30.88
N TYR A 94 2.78 2.50 -32.15
CA TYR A 94 3.45 1.30 -32.70
C TYR A 94 4.96 1.35 -32.45
N ASP A 95 5.61 2.47 -32.81
CA ASP A 95 7.06 2.62 -32.69
C ASP A 95 7.52 2.67 -31.22
N ASN A 96 6.75 3.28 -30.33
CA ASN A 96 7.02 3.27 -28.90
C ASN A 96 7.02 1.83 -28.37
N ILE A 97 5.99 1.03 -28.69
CA ILE A 97 5.89 -0.36 -28.25
C ILE A 97 7.02 -1.20 -28.89
N ALA A 98 7.26 -1.04 -30.19
CA ALA A 98 8.27 -1.80 -30.95
C ALA A 98 9.73 -1.47 -30.58
N PHE A 99 9.98 -0.33 -29.92
CA PHE A 99 11.32 0.23 -29.77
C PHE A 99 12.34 -0.75 -29.18
N GLY A 100 12.01 -1.37 -28.06
CA GLY A 100 12.90 -2.33 -27.41
C GLY A 100 13.18 -3.59 -28.25
N LEU A 101 12.21 -4.03 -29.06
CA LEU A 101 12.38 -5.16 -29.96
C LEU A 101 13.27 -4.82 -31.16
N LYS A 102 13.14 -3.58 -31.69
CA LYS A 102 14.00 -3.06 -32.74
C LYS A 102 15.47 -2.96 -32.29
N LEU A 103 15.72 -2.50 -31.06
CA LEU A 103 17.07 -2.45 -30.49
C LEU A 103 17.72 -3.84 -30.35
N ARG A 104 16.92 -4.86 -30.05
CA ARG A 104 17.35 -6.28 -30.00
C ARG A 104 17.50 -6.91 -31.39
N LYS A 105 17.31 -6.12 -32.48
CA LYS A 105 17.40 -6.56 -33.87
C LYS A 105 16.48 -7.74 -34.21
N MET A 106 15.31 -7.79 -33.57
CA MET A 106 14.32 -8.84 -33.83
C MET A 106 13.77 -8.73 -35.26
N PRO A 107 13.38 -9.85 -35.92
CA PRO A 107 12.81 -9.82 -37.26
C PRO A 107 11.51 -8.99 -37.33
N LYS A 108 11.33 -8.18 -38.39
CA LYS A 108 10.17 -7.30 -38.58
C LYS A 108 8.81 -8.03 -38.44
N PRO A 109 8.59 -9.25 -38.98
CA PRO A 109 7.33 -9.97 -38.81
C PRO A 109 7.03 -10.30 -37.35
N GLU A 110 8.04 -10.68 -36.58
CA GLU A 110 7.91 -10.99 -35.16
C GLU A 110 7.59 -9.74 -34.34
N ILE A 111 8.27 -8.60 -34.63
CA ILE A 111 7.96 -7.30 -34.02
C ILE A 111 6.49 -6.94 -34.26
N LYS A 112 6.03 -7.04 -35.52
CA LYS A 112 4.65 -6.74 -35.88
C LYS A 112 3.66 -7.58 -35.08
N LYS A 113 3.86 -8.90 -35.04
CA LYS A 113 3.02 -9.84 -34.31
C LYS A 113 2.92 -9.46 -32.82
N ARG A 114 4.06 -9.27 -32.13
CA ARG A 114 4.11 -8.93 -30.70
C ARG A 114 3.46 -7.58 -30.38
N VAL A 115 3.68 -6.57 -31.23
CA VAL A 115 3.07 -5.25 -31.06
C VAL A 115 1.56 -5.30 -31.24
N GLU A 116 1.05 -6.04 -32.25
CA GLU A 116 -0.38 -6.20 -32.48
C GLU A 116 -1.06 -6.99 -31.36
N GLU A 117 -0.42 -8.04 -30.86
CA GLU A 117 -0.90 -8.80 -29.68
C GLU A 117 -0.98 -7.92 -28.43
N ALA A 118 0.07 -7.15 -28.13
CA ALA A 118 0.09 -6.22 -26.99
C ALA A 118 -0.95 -5.11 -27.16
N ALA A 119 -1.08 -4.53 -28.36
CA ALA A 119 -2.07 -3.51 -28.67
C ALA A 119 -3.51 -4.03 -28.51
N LYS A 120 -3.79 -5.25 -28.97
CA LYS A 120 -5.09 -5.91 -28.78
C LYS A 120 -5.38 -6.14 -27.30
N MET A 121 -4.39 -6.61 -26.54
CA MET A 121 -4.50 -6.85 -25.09
C MET A 121 -4.85 -5.57 -24.30
N LEU A 122 -4.30 -4.44 -24.74
CA LEU A 122 -4.42 -3.14 -24.05
C LEU A 122 -5.48 -2.21 -24.67
N GLY A 123 -6.23 -2.67 -25.68
CA GLY A 123 -7.21 -1.84 -26.36
C GLY A 123 -6.61 -0.64 -27.11
N LEU A 124 -5.43 -0.83 -27.72
CA LEU A 124 -4.69 0.22 -28.41
C LEU A 124 -4.66 0.07 -29.94
N THR A 125 -5.33 -0.94 -30.50
CA THR A 125 -5.26 -1.28 -31.93
C THR A 125 -5.56 -0.07 -32.83
N GLU A 126 -6.61 0.69 -32.53
CA GLU A 126 -7.01 1.86 -33.31
C GLU A 126 -6.07 3.08 -33.14
N TYR A 127 -5.21 3.04 -32.14
CA TYR A 127 -4.31 4.15 -31.79
C TYR A 127 -2.87 3.95 -32.27
N LEU A 128 -2.54 2.80 -32.88
CA LEU A 128 -1.16 2.43 -33.26
C LEU A 128 -0.44 3.48 -34.11
N HIS A 129 -1.17 4.22 -34.93
CA HIS A 129 -0.59 5.27 -35.81
C HIS A 129 -0.52 6.66 -35.15
N ARG A 130 -1.14 6.85 -33.96
CA ARG A 130 -1.13 8.15 -33.26
C ARG A 130 0.19 8.38 -32.54
N LYS A 131 0.49 9.65 -32.29
CA LYS A 131 1.62 10.08 -31.43
C LYS A 131 1.14 10.34 -30.01
N PRO A 132 2.00 10.29 -28.98
CA PRO A 132 1.65 10.47 -27.57
C PRO A 132 0.83 11.73 -27.26
N LYS A 133 1.08 12.86 -27.95
CA LYS A 133 0.33 14.11 -27.74
C LYS A 133 -1.16 14.02 -28.09
N ALA A 134 -1.55 13.06 -28.95
CA ALA A 134 -2.93 12.82 -29.37
C ALA A 134 -3.65 11.75 -28.53
N LEU A 135 -3.11 11.40 -27.36
CA LEU A 135 -3.61 10.36 -26.47
C LEU A 135 -4.05 10.94 -25.12
N SER A 136 -5.08 10.33 -24.51
CA SER A 136 -5.43 10.59 -23.11
C SER A 136 -4.35 10.07 -22.15
N GLY A 137 -4.40 10.45 -20.86
CA GLY A 137 -3.50 9.95 -19.82
C GLY A 137 -3.47 8.42 -19.75
N GLY A 138 -4.63 7.78 -19.66
CA GLY A 138 -4.74 6.32 -19.63
C GLY A 138 -4.29 5.62 -20.91
N GLN A 139 -4.49 6.25 -22.08
CA GLN A 139 -3.94 5.71 -23.33
C GLN A 139 -2.41 5.76 -23.33
N ARG A 140 -1.81 6.87 -22.88
CA ARG A 140 -0.34 6.99 -22.73
C ARG A 140 0.21 5.94 -21.78
N GLN A 141 -0.45 5.72 -20.67
CA GLN A 141 -0.07 4.67 -19.72
C GLN A 141 -0.13 3.26 -20.35
N ARG A 142 -1.23 2.93 -21.06
CA ARG A 142 -1.33 1.64 -21.76
C ARG A 142 -0.22 1.47 -22.80
N VAL A 143 0.21 2.54 -23.47
CA VAL A 143 1.37 2.48 -24.38
C VAL A 143 2.65 2.15 -23.62
N ALA A 144 2.88 2.75 -22.44
CA ALA A 144 4.02 2.42 -21.59
C ALA A 144 4.01 0.97 -21.11
N LEU A 145 2.84 0.46 -20.71
CA LEU A 145 2.64 -0.96 -20.39
C LEU A 145 2.93 -1.84 -21.60
N GLY A 146 2.42 -1.50 -22.78
CA GLY A 146 2.65 -2.24 -24.02
C GLY A 146 4.14 -2.35 -24.37
N ARG A 147 4.89 -1.24 -24.21
CA ARG A 147 6.35 -1.21 -24.39
C ARG A 147 7.09 -2.18 -23.46
N ALA A 148 6.57 -2.36 -22.23
CA ALA A 148 7.16 -3.25 -21.25
C ALA A 148 6.77 -4.73 -21.52
N ILE A 149 5.51 -5.01 -21.87
CA ILE A 149 4.97 -6.36 -22.11
C ILE A 149 5.66 -7.08 -23.26
N VAL A 150 5.88 -6.40 -24.39
CA VAL A 150 6.48 -7.02 -25.58
C VAL A 150 7.88 -7.60 -25.38
N ARG A 151 8.51 -7.28 -24.24
CA ARG A 151 9.89 -7.72 -23.94
C ARG A 151 9.98 -9.13 -23.39
N ASP A 152 8.89 -9.75 -22.96
CA ASP A 152 8.89 -11.04 -22.23
C ASP A 152 9.89 -11.06 -21.06
N ALA A 153 9.95 -9.97 -20.29
CA ALA A 153 10.88 -9.85 -19.18
C ALA A 153 10.45 -10.76 -18.02
N LYS A 154 11.44 -11.29 -17.29
CA LYS A 154 11.19 -12.12 -16.11
C LYS A 154 10.62 -11.32 -14.94
N VAL A 155 10.96 -10.04 -14.85
CA VAL A 155 10.56 -9.14 -13.76
C VAL A 155 9.93 -7.87 -14.33
N PHE A 156 8.81 -7.46 -13.76
CA PHE A 156 8.10 -6.26 -14.13
C PHE A 156 8.19 -5.22 -12.99
N LEU A 157 8.67 -4.04 -13.28
CA LEU A 157 8.81 -2.95 -12.32
C LEU A 157 7.88 -1.80 -12.71
N MET A 158 7.14 -1.27 -11.74
CA MET A 158 6.23 -0.14 -11.95
C MET A 158 6.47 0.94 -10.88
N ASP A 159 6.96 2.11 -11.29
CA ASP A 159 7.20 3.26 -10.41
C ASP A 159 6.04 4.24 -10.49
N GLU A 160 5.12 4.19 -9.53
CA GLU A 160 3.92 5.02 -9.40
C GLU A 160 3.13 5.21 -10.71
N PRO A 161 2.79 4.16 -11.46
CA PRO A 161 2.28 4.30 -12.82
C PRO A 161 0.90 4.96 -12.90
N LEU A 162 0.12 5.03 -11.80
CA LEU A 162 -1.24 5.57 -11.76
C LEU A 162 -1.32 6.99 -11.18
N SER A 163 -0.22 7.53 -10.66
CA SER A 163 -0.21 8.81 -9.92
C SER A 163 -0.74 10.01 -10.73
N ASN A 164 -0.53 10.01 -12.05
CA ASN A 164 -0.90 11.10 -12.96
C ASN A 164 -2.31 10.93 -13.59
N LEU A 165 -3.15 10.03 -13.07
CA LEU A 165 -4.49 9.78 -13.57
C LEU A 165 -5.57 10.33 -12.65
N ASP A 166 -6.71 10.72 -13.22
CA ASP A 166 -7.91 11.05 -12.46
C ASP A 166 -8.47 9.81 -11.72
N ALA A 167 -9.31 10.04 -10.70
CA ALA A 167 -9.83 8.99 -9.83
C ALA A 167 -10.58 7.89 -10.59
N LYS A 168 -11.44 8.25 -11.56
CA LYS A 168 -12.23 7.28 -12.34
C LYS A 168 -11.33 6.39 -13.20
N LEU A 169 -10.37 7.00 -13.88
CA LEU A 169 -9.43 6.29 -14.74
C LEU A 169 -8.48 5.42 -13.92
N ARG A 170 -8.07 5.87 -12.71
CA ARG A 170 -7.24 5.10 -11.79
C ARG A 170 -7.92 3.78 -11.40
N VAL A 171 -9.22 3.80 -11.06
CA VAL A 171 -10.00 2.58 -10.75
C VAL A 171 -9.99 1.60 -11.93
N GLN A 172 -10.23 2.08 -13.15
CA GLN A 172 -10.20 1.24 -14.35
C GLN A 172 -8.82 0.62 -14.59
N MET A 173 -7.77 1.44 -14.49
CA MET A 173 -6.40 1.00 -14.74
C MET A 173 -5.87 0.02 -13.70
N ARG A 174 -6.29 0.11 -12.44
CA ARG A 174 -5.98 -0.91 -11.42
C ARG A 174 -6.49 -2.29 -11.85
N ALA A 175 -7.76 -2.36 -12.26
CA ALA A 175 -8.35 -3.62 -12.74
C ALA A 175 -7.61 -4.16 -13.97
N GLU A 176 -7.19 -3.29 -14.90
CA GLU A 176 -6.42 -3.69 -16.09
C GLU A 176 -5.04 -4.25 -15.73
N ILE A 177 -4.32 -3.64 -14.77
CA ILE A 177 -3.02 -4.11 -14.33
C ILE A 177 -3.14 -5.46 -13.62
N ILE A 178 -4.17 -5.66 -12.78
CA ILE A 178 -4.43 -6.95 -12.12
C ILE A 178 -4.66 -8.05 -13.17
N LYS A 179 -5.56 -7.81 -14.15
CA LYS A 179 -5.83 -8.75 -15.26
C LYS A 179 -4.56 -9.04 -16.07
N LEU A 180 -3.75 -8.02 -16.29
CA LEU A 180 -2.49 -8.14 -17.01
C LEU A 180 -1.53 -9.06 -16.28
N HIS A 181 -1.33 -8.85 -14.97
CA HIS A 181 -0.47 -9.69 -14.14
C HIS A 181 -0.96 -11.15 -14.12
N GLN A 182 -2.29 -11.38 -13.96
CA GLN A 182 -2.88 -12.71 -14.00
C GLN A 182 -2.61 -13.43 -15.33
N ARG A 183 -2.55 -12.70 -16.44
CA ARG A 183 -2.27 -13.25 -17.78
C ARG A 183 -0.79 -13.51 -18.00
N LEU A 184 0.06 -12.56 -17.60
CA LEU A 184 1.51 -12.65 -17.85
C LEU A 184 2.22 -13.59 -16.87
N GLN A 185 1.68 -13.75 -15.66
CA GLN A 185 2.29 -14.59 -14.62
C GLN A 185 3.77 -14.23 -14.38
N THR A 186 4.09 -12.95 -14.31
CA THR A 186 5.44 -12.42 -14.18
C THR A 186 5.64 -11.85 -12.79
N THR A 187 6.79 -12.03 -12.16
CA THR A 187 7.12 -11.40 -10.88
C THR A 187 7.09 -9.88 -11.02
N THR A 188 6.26 -9.22 -10.22
CA THR A 188 5.99 -7.79 -10.35
C THR A 188 6.29 -7.05 -9.05
N ILE A 189 7.07 -5.95 -9.13
CA ILE A 189 7.24 -4.98 -8.06
C ILE A 189 6.55 -3.69 -8.48
N TYR A 190 5.60 -3.26 -7.66
CA TYR A 190 4.81 -2.06 -7.87
C TYR A 190 5.06 -1.07 -6.74
N VAL A 191 5.38 0.16 -7.07
CA VAL A 191 5.57 1.25 -6.09
C VAL A 191 4.39 2.19 -6.15
N THR A 192 3.87 2.55 -4.99
CA THR A 192 2.81 3.55 -4.87
C THR A 192 2.86 4.27 -3.51
N HIS A 193 2.24 5.44 -3.43
CA HIS A 193 1.89 6.09 -2.17
C HIS A 193 0.38 5.94 -1.85
N ASP A 194 -0.40 5.34 -2.75
CA ASP A 194 -1.84 5.11 -2.59
C ASP A 194 -2.07 3.74 -1.92
N GLN A 195 -2.59 3.79 -0.68
CA GLN A 195 -2.90 2.58 0.08
C GLN A 195 -4.00 1.73 -0.55
N THR A 196 -4.95 2.34 -1.29
CA THR A 196 -6.00 1.60 -1.98
C THR A 196 -5.43 0.74 -3.10
N GLU A 197 -4.43 1.26 -3.82
CA GLU A 197 -3.69 0.46 -4.81
C GLU A 197 -3.00 -0.73 -4.15
N ALA A 198 -2.28 -0.49 -3.03
CA ALA A 198 -1.60 -1.55 -2.30
C ALA A 198 -2.57 -2.63 -1.81
N LEU A 199 -3.67 -2.24 -1.15
CA LEU A 199 -4.65 -3.17 -0.58
C LEU A 199 -5.40 -3.98 -1.65
N THR A 200 -5.62 -3.41 -2.85
CA THR A 200 -6.45 -4.06 -3.89
C THR A 200 -5.67 -4.88 -4.90
N MET A 201 -4.37 -4.58 -5.11
CA MET A 201 -3.59 -5.18 -6.19
C MET A 201 -2.54 -6.19 -5.69
N ALA A 202 -2.05 -6.01 -4.46
CA ALA A 202 -0.92 -6.80 -3.96
C ALA A 202 -1.32 -8.23 -3.58
N THR A 203 -0.42 -9.18 -3.87
CA THR A 203 -0.41 -10.47 -3.16
C THR A 203 0.24 -10.29 -1.79
N ARG A 204 1.25 -9.41 -1.69
CA ARG A 204 1.93 -9.03 -0.47
C ARG A 204 2.34 -7.55 -0.53
N ILE A 205 2.22 -6.85 0.60
CA ILE A 205 2.56 -5.44 0.77
C ILE A 205 3.84 -5.33 1.60
N VAL A 206 4.71 -4.41 1.22
CA VAL A 206 5.85 -3.94 2.00
C VAL A 206 5.57 -2.50 2.40
N VAL A 207 5.27 -2.27 3.67
CA VAL A 207 5.08 -0.91 4.21
C VAL A 207 6.44 -0.35 4.60
N MET A 208 6.79 0.83 4.08
CA MET A 208 8.09 1.47 4.29
C MET A 208 7.96 2.83 4.99
N LYS A 209 8.91 3.13 5.88
CA LYS A 209 9.08 4.44 6.53
C LYS A 209 10.57 4.70 6.75
N ASN A 210 11.05 5.89 6.36
CA ASN A 210 12.43 6.33 6.60
C ASN A 210 13.50 5.30 6.19
N GLY A 211 13.39 4.76 4.98
CA GLY A 211 14.32 3.77 4.44
C GLY A 211 14.16 2.34 4.96
N LYS A 212 13.31 2.11 5.97
CA LYS A 212 13.12 0.82 6.64
C LYS A 212 11.79 0.17 6.31
N ILE A 213 11.79 -1.15 6.29
CA ILE A 213 10.55 -1.94 6.26
C ILE A 213 9.91 -1.87 7.64
N GLN A 214 8.63 -1.52 7.68
CA GLN A 214 7.82 -1.49 8.90
C GLN A 214 7.01 -2.78 9.07
N GLN A 215 6.48 -3.31 7.97
CA GLN A 215 5.74 -4.57 7.94
C GLN A 215 5.75 -5.16 6.54
N ILE A 216 5.76 -6.49 6.46
CA ILE A 216 5.51 -7.26 5.25
C ILE A 216 4.38 -8.24 5.56
N GLY A 217 3.33 -8.26 4.71
CA GLY A 217 2.21 -9.17 4.90
C GLY A 217 1.24 -9.15 3.72
N THR A 218 0.23 -10.02 3.75
CA THR A 218 -0.89 -9.91 2.82
C THR A 218 -1.65 -8.61 3.07
N PRO A 219 -2.45 -8.10 2.12
CA PRO A 219 -3.31 -6.93 2.35
C PRO A 219 -4.15 -7.05 3.62
N LYS A 220 -4.72 -8.24 3.86
CA LYS A 220 -5.51 -8.53 5.04
C LYS A 220 -4.68 -8.46 6.33
N ASP A 221 -3.50 -9.08 6.36
CA ASP A 221 -2.63 -9.06 7.55
C ASP A 221 -2.20 -7.63 7.92
N VAL A 222 -1.80 -6.85 6.91
CA VAL A 222 -1.34 -5.47 7.14
C VAL A 222 -2.48 -4.58 7.64
N TYR A 223 -3.70 -4.81 7.16
CA TYR A 223 -4.89 -4.07 7.58
C TYR A 223 -5.40 -4.49 8.96
N GLU A 224 -5.61 -5.80 9.15
CA GLU A 224 -6.20 -6.34 10.39
C GLU A 224 -5.18 -6.44 11.54
N HIS A 225 -3.89 -6.55 11.21
CA HIS A 225 -2.84 -6.85 12.19
C HIS A 225 -1.62 -5.93 12.02
N PRO A 226 -1.78 -4.60 12.15
CA PRO A 226 -0.65 -3.67 12.03
C PRO A 226 0.40 -3.95 13.12
N GLU A 227 1.68 -4.00 12.72
CA GLU A 227 2.81 -4.29 13.64
C GLU A 227 3.13 -3.13 14.57
N ASN A 228 2.79 -1.91 14.17
CA ASN A 228 3.05 -0.71 14.97
C ASN A 228 2.01 0.40 14.67
N VAL A 229 2.05 1.46 15.46
CA VAL A 229 1.17 2.64 15.33
C VAL A 229 1.28 3.25 13.94
N PHE A 230 2.49 3.32 13.38
CA PHE A 230 2.69 3.88 12.04
C PHE A 230 1.91 3.10 10.97
N VAL A 231 2.00 1.77 10.97
CA VAL A 231 1.28 0.95 9.98
C VAL A 231 -0.23 1.09 10.13
N GLY A 232 -0.75 1.07 11.37
CA GLY A 232 -2.17 1.26 11.65
C GLY A 232 -2.69 2.64 11.22
N GLY A 233 -1.88 3.68 11.41
CA GLY A 233 -2.19 5.04 11.02
C GLY A 233 -1.98 5.34 9.53
N PHE A 234 -1.12 4.57 8.86
CA PHE A 234 -0.88 4.75 7.43
C PHE A 234 -1.82 3.92 6.55
N ILE A 235 -2.20 2.73 6.99
CA ILE A 235 -3.06 1.80 6.23
C ILE A 235 -4.51 1.89 6.72
N GLY A 236 -5.40 2.30 5.84
CA GLY A 236 -6.83 2.51 6.08
C GLY A 236 -7.26 3.96 5.76
N SER A 237 -8.45 4.14 5.22
CA SER A 237 -9.04 5.46 4.93
C SER A 237 -10.50 5.46 5.38
N PRO A 238 -10.79 6.12 6.51
CA PRO A 238 -9.87 6.82 7.42
C PRO A 238 -8.85 5.89 8.09
N ALA A 239 -7.81 6.50 8.68
CA ALA A 239 -6.80 5.78 9.46
C ALA A 239 -7.38 5.18 10.76
N MET A 240 -6.66 4.25 11.38
CA MET A 240 -6.98 3.76 12.72
C MET A 240 -6.98 4.91 13.75
N ASN A 241 -7.95 4.93 14.65
CA ASN A 241 -7.94 5.82 15.79
C ASN A 241 -6.94 5.32 16.83
N PHE A 242 -6.21 6.24 17.45
CA PHE A 242 -5.28 5.92 18.52
C PHE A 242 -5.57 6.76 19.76
N PHE A 243 -5.66 6.10 20.92
CA PHE A 243 -5.88 6.73 22.19
C PHE A 243 -4.78 6.33 23.17
N LYS A 244 -4.23 7.31 23.85
CA LYS A 244 -3.38 7.06 25.02
C LYS A 244 -4.28 6.80 26.23
N GLY A 245 -4.07 5.68 26.90
CA GLY A 245 -4.85 5.29 28.03
C GLY A 245 -4.09 4.42 29.00
N LYS A 246 -4.58 4.33 30.23
CA LYS A 246 -4.00 3.50 31.28
C LYS A 246 -4.79 2.19 31.43
N LEU A 247 -4.09 1.08 31.38
CA LEU A 247 -4.71 -0.21 31.67
C LEU A 247 -5.02 -0.34 33.15
N THR A 248 -6.28 -0.59 33.46
CA THR A 248 -6.78 -0.90 34.80
C THR A 248 -7.17 -2.38 34.86
N ASP A 249 -7.77 -2.83 35.97
CA ASP A 249 -8.23 -4.21 36.06
C ASP A 249 -9.51 -4.40 35.25
N GLY A 250 -9.34 -4.97 34.05
CA GLY A 250 -10.44 -5.29 33.12
C GLY A 250 -10.83 -4.18 32.14
N ALA A 251 -10.21 -3.00 32.17
CA ALA A 251 -10.56 -1.89 31.27
C ALA A 251 -9.34 -1.05 30.86
N ILE A 252 -9.50 -0.24 29.82
CA ILE A 252 -8.60 0.86 29.49
C ILE A 252 -9.27 2.19 29.86
N GLN A 253 -8.59 3.02 30.63
CA GLN A 253 -9.02 4.34 31.04
C GLN A 253 -8.48 5.40 30.06
N ILE A 254 -9.38 6.14 29.41
CA ILE A 254 -9.06 7.23 28.47
C ILE A 254 -9.78 8.48 28.98
N GLY A 255 -9.03 9.40 29.61
CA GLY A 255 -9.66 10.53 30.32
C GLY A 255 -10.66 10.06 31.37
N SER A 256 -11.92 10.49 31.26
CA SER A 256 -13.01 10.07 32.14
C SER A 256 -13.71 8.77 31.68
N ALA A 257 -13.48 8.29 30.46
CA ALA A 257 -14.11 7.09 29.91
C ALA A 257 -13.30 5.83 30.26
N ALA A 258 -14.00 4.76 30.60
CA ALA A 258 -13.44 3.43 30.83
C ALA A 258 -14.06 2.46 29.85
N LEU A 259 -13.25 1.84 28.98
CA LEU A 259 -13.71 0.83 28.02
C LEU A 259 -13.28 -0.55 28.49
N SER A 260 -14.22 -1.46 28.64
CA SER A 260 -13.95 -2.83 29.07
C SER A 260 -13.14 -3.59 28.02
N VAL A 261 -12.05 -4.21 28.44
CA VAL A 261 -11.17 -5.02 27.56
C VAL A 261 -11.54 -6.49 27.68
N PRO A 262 -11.79 -7.21 26.57
CA PRO A 262 -12.08 -8.65 26.59
C PRO A 262 -11.02 -9.44 27.35
N GLU A 263 -11.45 -10.42 28.17
CA GLU A 263 -10.57 -11.14 29.11
C GLU A 263 -9.38 -11.81 28.40
N GLY A 264 -9.56 -12.34 27.19
CA GLY A 264 -8.44 -12.93 26.43
C GLY A 264 -7.33 -11.92 26.13
N LYS A 265 -7.71 -10.68 25.78
CA LYS A 265 -6.73 -9.60 25.53
C LYS A 265 -6.14 -9.09 26.86
N MET A 266 -6.97 -8.95 27.89
CA MET A 266 -6.51 -8.50 29.21
C MET A 266 -5.51 -9.50 29.82
N LYS A 267 -5.75 -10.80 29.69
CA LYS A 267 -4.82 -11.85 30.12
C LYS A 267 -3.46 -11.69 29.42
N MET A 268 -3.47 -11.57 28.10
CA MET A 268 -2.24 -11.35 27.32
C MET A 268 -1.48 -10.09 27.75
N LEU A 269 -2.21 -8.98 27.98
CA LEU A 269 -1.61 -7.71 28.42
C LEU A 269 -0.99 -7.83 29.83
N ARG A 270 -1.66 -8.56 30.75
CA ARG A 270 -1.11 -8.84 32.11
C ARG A 270 0.15 -9.72 32.02
N GLU A 271 0.13 -10.80 31.22
CA GLU A 271 1.26 -11.70 31.03
C GLU A 271 2.49 -10.97 30.44
N LYS A 272 2.27 -9.98 29.59
CA LYS A 272 3.33 -9.11 29.05
C LYS A 272 3.74 -7.97 29.98
N GLY A 273 3.14 -7.88 31.19
CA GLY A 273 3.52 -6.90 32.21
C GLY A 273 2.98 -5.48 31.98
N TYR A 274 1.87 -5.32 31.25
CA TYR A 274 1.24 -4.01 31.00
C TYR A 274 0.14 -3.64 32.01
N ALA A 275 -0.18 -4.49 32.98
CA ALA A 275 -1.15 -4.16 34.03
C ALA A 275 -0.76 -2.87 34.75
N GLY A 276 -1.66 -1.90 34.82
CA GLY A 276 -1.43 -0.59 35.45
C GLY A 276 -0.55 0.37 34.67
N LYS A 277 -0.09 0.01 33.47
CA LYS A 277 0.76 0.85 32.61
C LYS A 277 -0.05 1.63 31.57
N ASP A 278 0.58 2.68 31.07
CA ASP A 278 0.08 3.42 29.90
C ASP A 278 0.35 2.64 28.62
N VAL A 279 -0.65 2.60 27.74
CA VAL A 279 -0.59 1.96 26.44
C VAL A 279 -1.26 2.86 25.39
N ILE A 280 -0.99 2.57 24.11
CA ILE A 280 -1.76 3.16 23.01
C ILE A 280 -2.81 2.12 22.60
N PHE A 281 -4.07 2.51 22.66
CA PHE A 281 -5.22 1.73 22.19
C PHE A 281 -5.56 2.15 20.76
N GLY A 282 -5.62 1.20 19.85
CA GLY A 282 -5.96 1.42 18.44
C GLY A 282 -7.26 0.71 18.06
N ILE A 283 -8.14 1.43 17.35
CA ILE A 283 -9.38 0.86 16.80
C ILE A 283 -9.71 1.51 15.45
N ARG A 284 -10.22 0.73 14.54
CA ARG A 284 -10.62 1.23 13.22
C ARG A 284 -11.93 2.02 13.29
N PRO A 285 -12.13 3.03 12.42
CA PRO A 285 -13.37 3.81 12.37
C PRO A 285 -14.63 2.96 12.16
N GLU A 286 -14.54 1.88 11.37
CA GLU A 286 -15.64 0.94 11.09
C GLU A 286 -15.94 -0.04 12.23
N ASP A 287 -15.08 -0.12 13.24
CA ASP A 287 -15.30 -0.95 14.44
C ASP A 287 -15.89 -0.12 15.61
N ILE A 288 -16.36 1.10 15.31
CA ILE A 288 -17.09 1.99 16.21
C ILE A 288 -18.52 2.10 15.67
N HIS A 289 -19.49 1.65 16.46
CA HIS A 289 -20.87 1.42 16.03
C HIS A 289 -21.86 2.31 16.78
N ASP A 290 -22.92 2.77 16.10
CA ASP A 290 -24.02 3.55 16.67
C ASP A 290 -25.35 2.78 16.73
N GLU A 291 -25.41 1.55 16.17
CA GLU A 291 -26.61 0.74 16.18
C GLU A 291 -27.00 0.35 17.62
N LEU A 292 -28.24 0.61 18.01
CA LEU A 292 -28.76 0.36 19.38
C LEU A 292 -28.48 -1.05 19.89
N ILE A 293 -28.63 -2.07 19.04
CA ILE A 293 -28.37 -3.48 19.40
C ILE A 293 -26.90 -3.68 19.77
N VAL A 294 -25.99 -3.04 19.02
CA VAL A 294 -24.52 -3.13 19.25
C VAL A 294 -24.17 -2.34 20.52
N VAL A 295 -24.69 -1.12 20.67
CA VAL A 295 -24.50 -0.29 21.87
C VAL A 295 -25.01 -1.00 23.11
N GLU A 296 -26.17 -1.66 23.07
CA GLU A 296 -26.70 -2.45 24.17
C GLU A 296 -25.86 -3.69 24.49
N SER A 297 -25.30 -4.32 23.47
CA SER A 297 -24.42 -5.51 23.63
C SER A 297 -23.06 -5.15 24.24
N TYR A 298 -22.54 -3.96 23.93
CA TYR A 298 -21.23 -3.46 24.37
C TYR A 298 -21.34 -2.31 25.39
N LYS A 299 -22.33 -2.33 26.29
CA LYS A 299 -22.56 -1.25 27.28
C LYS A 299 -21.32 -0.80 28.04
N ASN A 300 -20.45 -1.74 28.41
CA ASN A 300 -19.22 -1.44 29.15
C ASN A 300 -18.08 -0.91 28.25
N SER A 301 -18.31 -0.78 26.95
CA SER A 301 -17.39 -0.24 25.96
C SER A 301 -18.08 0.80 25.08
N SER A 302 -19.16 1.41 25.58
CA SER A 302 -19.91 2.48 24.93
C SER A 302 -19.67 3.81 25.63
N ILE A 303 -19.67 4.88 24.86
CA ILE A 303 -19.58 6.25 25.34
C ILE A 303 -20.62 7.11 24.63
N THR A 304 -21.09 8.16 25.31
CA THR A 304 -21.83 9.25 24.68
C THR A 304 -20.88 10.40 24.45
N ALA A 305 -20.75 10.83 23.20
CA ALA A 305 -19.81 11.87 22.81
C ALA A 305 -20.49 12.93 21.92
N LYS A 306 -20.06 14.18 22.07
CA LYS A 306 -20.57 15.29 21.26
C LYS A 306 -19.95 15.26 19.87
N ILE A 307 -20.76 15.35 18.84
CA ILE A 307 -20.34 15.39 17.44
C ILE A 307 -19.75 16.77 17.12
N ASN A 308 -18.49 16.78 16.70
CA ASN A 308 -17.82 18.01 16.26
C ASN A 308 -18.11 18.29 14.78
N VAL A 309 -18.03 17.26 13.93
CA VAL A 309 -18.28 17.32 12.48
C VAL A 309 -18.96 16.01 12.07
N ALA A 310 -19.89 16.08 11.12
CA ALA A 310 -20.46 14.92 10.43
C ALA A 310 -20.35 15.16 8.91
N GLU A 311 -19.70 14.22 8.20
CA GLU A 311 -19.51 14.26 6.76
C GLU A 311 -20.28 13.12 6.10
N LEU A 312 -21.33 13.46 5.36
CA LEU A 312 -22.12 12.50 4.60
C LEU A 312 -21.40 12.11 3.30
N LEU A 313 -21.02 10.86 3.17
CA LEU A 313 -20.34 10.29 2.00
C LEU A 313 -21.26 9.36 1.18
N GLY A 314 -22.54 9.67 1.13
CA GLY A 314 -23.55 8.87 0.42
C GLY A 314 -24.16 7.80 1.32
N SER A 315 -23.63 6.59 1.37
CA SER A 315 -24.13 5.50 2.21
C SER A 315 -23.53 5.47 3.62
N GLU A 316 -22.54 6.29 3.89
CA GLU A 316 -21.80 6.32 5.16
C GLU A 316 -21.67 7.76 5.64
N ILE A 317 -21.54 7.93 6.96
CA ILE A 317 -21.22 9.20 7.62
C ILE A 317 -19.91 9.04 8.37
N MET A 318 -18.99 9.97 8.16
CA MET A 318 -17.81 10.12 9.02
C MET A 318 -18.15 11.07 10.15
N VAL A 319 -18.17 10.54 11.38
CA VAL A 319 -18.44 11.29 12.59
C VAL A 319 -17.12 11.58 13.28
N TYR A 320 -16.81 12.85 13.43
CA TYR A 320 -15.63 13.34 14.16
C TYR A 320 -16.06 13.75 15.56
N SER A 321 -15.45 13.16 16.58
CA SER A 321 -15.78 13.39 17.98
C SER A 321 -14.56 13.27 18.88
N ARG A 322 -14.75 13.27 20.21
CA ARG A 322 -13.67 13.23 21.23
C ARG A 322 -13.99 12.34 22.40
N ILE A 323 -12.94 11.70 22.92
CA ILE A 323 -12.91 11.12 24.26
C ILE A 323 -11.92 11.92 25.09
N GLY A 324 -12.39 12.70 26.05
CA GLY A 324 -11.56 13.65 26.77
C GLY A 324 -10.98 14.69 25.81
N ASP A 325 -9.65 14.74 25.70
CA ASP A 325 -8.90 15.61 24.80
C ASP A 325 -8.44 14.94 23.50
N GLN A 326 -8.79 13.67 23.28
CA GLN A 326 -8.34 12.86 22.15
C GLN A 326 -9.44 12.73 21.10
N ASP A 327 -9.12 13.13 19.86
CA ASP A 327 -10.03 13.07 18.73
C ASP A 327 -10.18 11.62 18.23
N PHE A 328 -11.37 11.29 17.69
CA PHE A 328 -11.61 10.05 16.96
C PHE A 328 -12.58 10.25 15.80
N ILE A 329 -12.55 9.32 14.86
CA ILE A 329 -13.46 9.22 13.72
C ILE A 329 -14.21 7.90 13.84
N ALA A 330 -15.53 7.94 13.78
CA ALA A 330 -16.36 6.76 13.56
C ALA A 330 -16.92 6.76 12.14
N ARG A 331 -16.97 5.59 11.51
CA ARG A 331 -17.59 5.39 10.20
C ARG A 331 -18.88 4.60 10.40
N ILE A 332 -20.01 5.29 10.27
CA ILE A 332 -21.33 4.75 10.56
C ILE A 332 -22.23 4.78 9.31
N ASP A 333 -23.32 4.02 9.35
CA ASP A 333 -24.29 3.95 8.25
C ASP A 333 -25.13 5.25 8.19
N ALA A 334 -25.39 5.75 6.99
CA ALA A 334 -26.18 6.99 6.77
C ALA A 334 -27.71 6.79 6.95
N ARG A 335 -28.16 5.99 7.95
CA ARG A 335 -29.59 5.75 8.21
C ARG A 335 -30.27 6.89 8.96
N HIS A 336 -29.50 7.72 9.64
CA HIS A 336 -29.97 8.82 10.46
C HIS A 336 -29.33 10.12 10.00
N ASP A 337 -30.10 11.21 10.06
CA ASP A 337 -29.55 12.56 9.94
C ASP A 337 -28.78 12.87 11.23
N ILE A 338 -27.48 13.03 11.13
CA ILE A 338 -26.60 13.31 12.24
C ILE A 338 -25.92 14.67 12.01
N HIS A 339 -26.03 15.57 13.02
CA HIS A 339 -25.55 16.94 12.88
C HIS A 339 -24.49 17.28 13.92
N ALA A 340 -23.61 18.19 13.56
CA ALA A 340 -22.64 18.74 14.48
C ALA A 340 -23.36 19.40 15.68
N GLY A 341 -22.84 19.15 16.89
CA GLY A 341 -23.40 19.65 18.15
C GLY A 341 -24.33 18.68 18.88
N GLU A 342 -24.83 17.65 18.21
CA GLU A 342 -25.63 16.57 18.82
C GLU A 342 -24.78 15.62 19.64
N GLU A 343 -25.41 14.90 20.53
CA GLU A 343 -24.78 13.80 21.28
C GLU A 343 -25.09 12.45 20.59
N LEU A 344 -24.06 11.65 20.39
CA LEU A 344 -24.16 10.31 19.84
C LEU A 344 -23.56 9.31 20.81
N THR A 345 -24.31 8.23 21.10
CA THR A 345 -23.76 7.09 21.83
C THR A 345 -23.19 6.10 20.86
N VAL A 346 -21.91 5.79 21.01
CA VAL A 346 -21.18 4.84 20.18
C VAL A 346 -20.56 3.74 21.03
N ALA A 347 -20.52 2.54 20.47
CA ALA A 347 -19.92 1.34 21.06
C ALA A 347 -18.62 1.01 20.32
N PHE A 348 -17.58 0.68 21.06
CA PHE A 348 -16.30 0.22 20.54
C PHE A 348 -16.26 -1.31 20.53
N ASP A 349 -16.12 -1.95 19.37
CA ASP A 349 -15.87 -3.40 19.30
C ASP A 349 -14.46 -3.72 19.80
N MET A 350 -14.34 -3.91 21.10
CA MET A 350 -13.08 -4.20 21.78
C MET A 350 -12.45 -5.54 21.37
N ASN A 351 -13.20 -6.42 20.67
CA ASN A 351 -12.61 -7.61 20.07
C ASN A 351 -11.70 -7.26 18.87
N LYS A 352 -11.95 -6.13 18.22
CA LYS A 352 -11.13 -5.57 17.13
C LYS A 352 -10.03 -4.64 17.62
N ALA A 353 -10.02 -4.29 18.90
CA ALA A 353 -9.03 -3.40 19.51
C ALA A 353 -7.60 -3.93 19.40
N HIS A 354 -6.66 -3.03 19.15
CA HIS A 354 -5.23 -3.28 19.21
C HIS A 354 -4.60 -2.50 20.36
N PHE A 355 -3.56 -3.06 20.95
CA PHE A 355 -2.79 -2.39 21.99
C PHE A 355 -1.33 -2.30 21.55
N PHE A 356 -0.75 -1.13 21.74
CA PHE A 356 0.64 -0.86 21.39
C PHE A 356 1.37 -0.33 22.63
N ASP A 357 2.63 -0.68 22.72
CA ASP A 357 3.50 -0.14 23.75
C ASP A 357 3.64 1.38 23.58
N SER A 358 3.54 2.14 24.68
CA SER A 358 3.50 3.60 24.65
C SER A 358 4.83 4.27 24.28
N GLU A 359 5.96 3.56 24.39
CA GLU A 359 7.30 4.07 24.12
C GLU A 359 7.79 3.62 22.73
N THR A 360 7.65 2.33 22.43
CA THR A 360 8.16 1.74 21.19
C THR A 360 7.17 1.81 20.04
N GLU A 361 5.89 2.09 20.32
CA GLU A 361 4.77 2.05 19.37
C GLU A 361 4.54 0.68 18.71
N ILE A 362 5.20 -0.38 19.20
CA ILE A 362 5.06 -1.76 18.68
C ILE A 362 3.81 -2.39 19.26
N ARG A 363 3.09 -3.16 18.43
CA ARG A 363 1.90 -3.88 18.86
C ARG A 363 2.23 -4.93 19.91
N ILE A 364 1.48 -4.91 21.03
CA ILE A 364 1.52 -5.91 22.08
C ILE A 364 0.70 -7.11 21.59
N ARG A 365 1.35 -8.24 21.44
CA ARG A 365 0.72 -9.50 20.95
C ARG A 365 1.22 -10.72 21.73
N SER A 366 0.47 -11.80 21.68
CA SER A 366 0.84 -13.11 22.25
C SER A 366 2.12 -13.70 21.62
#